data_c78a011876b9816260a8caa015faf0a6
#
_entry.id   c78a011876b9816260a8caa015faf0a6
#
_cell.length_a   1.000
_cell.length_b   1.000
_cell.length_c   1.000
_cell.angle_alpha   90.00
_cell.angle_beta   90.00
_cell.angle_gamma   90.00
#
_symmetry.space_group_name_H-M   'P 1'
#
loop_
_entity.id
_entity.type
_entity.pdbx_description
1 polymer ?
#
loop_
_entity_poly.entity_id
_entity_poly.type
_entity_poly.pdbx_seq_one_letter_code
_entity_poly.pdbx_strand_id
1 'polypeptide(L)'
;MNLEEIEKLMKMLENSSLSSLEVEENGLRIRLDKNSPMHEVVKTNETIVSSKEVEKVEEKNQGHEITAPLVGTFHQAPYKDAKPFVALGQKVKKGQKLCIIEAMKVMNEITSPYDGTILEILAKENDVVEFGKPLFLIGD
;
A
#
# COMPACT_ATOMS: atom_id res chain seq x y z
N MET A 1 21.03 -15.32 -16.68
CA MET A 1 21.45 -13.92 -16.90
C MET A 1 22.86 -13.75 -16.37
N ASN A 2 23.74 -13.20 -17.16
CA ASN A 2 25.14 -13.01 -16.80
C ASN A 2 25.38 -11.63 -16.20
N LEU A 3 26.48 -11.49 -15.44
CA LEU A 3 26.87 -10.21 -14.83
C LEU A 3 27.02 -9.08 -15.86
N GLU A 4 27.53 -9.41 -17.05
CA GLU A 4 27.68 -8.47 -18.16
C GLU A 4 26.33 -7.93 -18.68
N GLU A 5 25.30 -8.75 -18.70
CA GLU A 5 23.94 -8.34 -19.08
C GLU A 5 23.34 -7.39 -18.05
N ILE A 6 23.57 -7.64 -16.77
CA ILE A 6 23.14 -6.77 -15.68
C ILE A 6 23.84 -5.40 -15.76
N GLU A 7 25.15 -5.38 -15.99
CA GLU A 7 25.91 -4.14 -16.18
C GLU A 7 25.41 -3.33 -17.38
N LYS A 8 25.07 -4.01 -18.46
CA LYS A 8 24.51 -3.38 -19.65
C LYS A 8 23.14 -2.75 -19.37
N LEU A 9 22.28 -3.44 -18.62
CA LEU A 9 20.99 -2.92 -18.19
C LEU A 9 21.13 -1.71 -17.25
N MET A 10 22.10 -1.75 -16.34
CA MET A 10 22.41 -0.61 -15.46
C MET A 10 22.86 0.61 -16.25
N LYS A 11 23.75 0.45 -17.22
CA LYS A 11 24.19 1.55 -18.11
C LYS A 11 23.04 2.10 -18.95
N MET A 12 22.17 1.24 -19.43
CA MET A 12 20.96 1.67 -20.17
C MET A 12 20.03 2.48 -19.29
N LEU A 13 19.86 2.10 -18.04
CA LEU A 13 19.04 2.84 -17.07
C LEU A 13 19.67 4.22 -16.76
N GLU A 14 20.98 4.28 -16.51
CA GLU A 14 21.69 5.52 -16.24
C GLU A 14 21.57 6.55 -17.38
N ASN A 15 21.67 6.06 -18.63
CA ASN A 15 21.58 6.91 -19.83
C ASN A 15 20.16 7.20 -20.29
N SER A 16 19.16 6.63 -19.62
CA SER A 16 17.75 6.85 -19.94
C SER A 16 17.11 7.84 -18.99
N SER A 17 15.95 8.36 -19.35
CA SER A 17 15.11 9.16 -18.49
C SER A 17 14.19 8.33 -17.55
N LEU A 18 14.36 7.00 -17.58
CA LEU A 18 13.61 6.09 -16.74
C LEU A 18 14.11 6.13 -15.30
N SER A 19 13.21 6.07 -14.33
CA SER A 19 13.53 6.01 -12.91
C SER A 19 13.64 4.58 -12.37
N SER A 20 13.05 3.62 -13.05
CA SER A 20 13.14 2.21 -12.69
C SER A 20 13.09 1.31 -13.94
N LEU A 21 13.70 0.16 -13.84
CA LEU A 21 13.69 -0.89 -14.84
C LEU A 21 13.46 -2.24 -14.17
N GLU A 22 12.49 -2.99 -14.64
CA GLU A 22 12.23 -4.35 -14.19
C GLU A 22 12.38 -5.32 -15.34
N VAL A 23 13.17 -6.36 -15.15
CA VAL A 23 13.43 -7.41 -16.13
C VAL A 23 13.19 -8.77 -15.51
N GLU A 24 12.44 -9.61 -16.18
CA GLU A 24 12.16 -10.98 -15.77
C GLU A 24 12.63 -11.97 -16.85
N GLU A 25 13.49 -12.87 -16.46
CA GLU A 25 14.01 -13.94 -17.32
C GLU A 25 14.17 -15.24 -16.53
N ASN A 26 13.62 -16.32 -17.05
CA ASN A 26 13.74 -17.67 -16.46
C ASN A 26 13.34 -17.77 -14.98
N GLY A 27 12.32 -17.00 -14.56
CA GLY A 27 11.87 -16.96 -13.15
C GLY A 27 12.73 -16.07 -12.23
N LEU A 28 13.75 -15.42 -12.80
CA LEU A 28 14.51 -14.41 -12.09
C LEU A 28 13.97 -13.01 -12.43
N ARG A 29 13.53 -12.28 -11.41
CA ARG A 29 13.05 -10.90 -11.54
C ARG A 29 14.10 -9.96 -10.97
N ILE A 30 14.57 -9.03 -11.80
CA ILE A 30 15.53 -8.00 -11.41
C ILE A 30 14.88 -6.64 -11.56
N ARG A 31 14.89 -5.88 -10.49
CA ARG A 31 14.42 -4.50 -10.47
C ARG A 31 15.58 -3.57 -10.19
N LEU A 32 15.76 -2.57 -11.03
CA LEU A 32 16.77 -1.52 -10.91
C LEU A 32 16.08 -0.17 -10.75
N ASP A 33 16.38 0.52 -9.66
CA ASP A 33 15.83 1.85 -9.35
C ASP A 33 16.96 2.88 -9.27
N LYS A 34 16.80 4.00 -9.95
CA LYS A 34 17.82 5.06 -10.07
C LYS A 34 18.01 5.88 -8.78
N ASN A 35 17.02 5.90 -7.91
CA ASN A 35 16.96 6.75 -6.72
C ASN A 35 16.84 5.99 -5.39
N SER A 36 17.09 4.68 -5.35
CA SER A 36 17.15 3.97 -4.07
C SER A 36 18.54 4.05 -3.46
N PRO A 37 18.69 4.41 -2.19
CA PRO A 37 19.93 4.18 -1.49
C PRO A 37 20.23 2.67 -1.48
N MET A 38 21.47 2.33 -1.80
CA MET A 38 21.99 0.98 -1.92
C MET A 38 21.39 0.03 -0.88
N HIS A 39 20.66 -0.96 -1.35
CA HIS A 39 20.44 -2.18 -0.59
C HIS A 39 21.18 -3.32 -1.27
N GLU A 40 22.04 -3.95 -0.49
CA GLU A 40 22.86 -5.07 -0.88
C GLU A 40 22.07 -6.20 -1.54
N VAL A 41 22.67 -6.75 -2.57
CA VAL A 41 22.23 -7.95 -3.27
C VAL A 41 22.27 -9.12 -2.30
N VAL A 42 21.12 -9.59 -1.85
CA VAL A 42 21.02 -10.87 -1.17
C VAL A 42 20.92 -11.98 -2.22
N LYS A 43 21.97 -12.74 -2.34
CA LYS A 43 21.94 -14.02 -3.05
C LYS A 43 21.08 -14.99 -2.26
N THR A 44 19.92 -15.33 -2.76
CA THR A 44 19.15 -16.45 -2.24
C THR A 44 19.70 -17.74 -2.82
N ASN A 45 20.51 -18.44 -2.03
CA ASN A 45 20.63 -19.87 -2.16
C ASN A 45 19.57 -20.51 -1.26
N GLU A 46 18.78 -21.37 -1.85
CA GLU A 46 17.86 -22.23 -1.15
C GLU A 46 18.57 -23.00 -0.05
N THR A 47 18.15 -22.84 1.17
CA THR A 47 18.16 -23.91 2.18
C THR A 47 17.11 -23.58 3.22
N ILE A 48 16.12 -24.43 3.28
CA ILE A 48 15.17 -24.56 4.34
C ILE A 48 15.94 -24.66 5.67
N VAL A 49 15.65 -23.83 6.61
CA VAL A 49 15.40 -24.15 8.02
C VAL A 49 15.13 -22.86 8.80
N SER A 50 13.90 -22.79 9.28
CA SER A 50 13.51 -22.35 10.62
C SER A 50 14.22 -21.15 11.27
N SER A 51 13.35 -20.18 11.51
CA SER A 51 13.31 -19.28 12.67
C SER A 51 14.47 -18.34 12.90
N LYS A 52 14.01 -17.19 12.91
CA LYS A 52 14.33 -15.94 13.60
C LYS A 52 14.71 -14.82 12.63
N GLU A 53 13.63 -14.08 12.25
CA GLU A 53 13.47 -12.75 12.78
C GLU A 53 14.76 -11.93 12.72
N VAL A 54 14.94 -11.25 11.61
CA VAL A 54 15.50 -9.92 11.72
C VAL A 54 14.33 -8.99 11.47
N GLU A 55 13.71 -8.57 12.54
CA GLU A 55 12.84 -7.43 12.57
C GLU A 55 13.56 -6.25 11.93
N LYS A 56 13.20 -5.97 10.71
CA LYS A 56 13.19 -4.59 10.27
C LYS A 56 12.06 -3.98 11.07
N VAL A 57 12.42 -3.30 12.14
CA VAL A 57 11.51 -2.42 12.85
C VAL A 57 11.24 -1.24 11.92
N GLU A 58 10.41 -1.45 10.90
CA GLU A 58 9.41 -0.47 10.63
C GLU A 58 8.49 -0.56 11.83
N GLU A 59 8.39 0.51 12.57
CA GLU A 59 7.29 0.69 13.48
C GLU A 59 6.02 0.49 12.65
N LYS A 60 5.60 -0.78 12.51
CA LYS A 60 4.25 -1.08 12.16
C LYS A 60 3.47 -0.55 13.34
N ASN A 61 2.92 0.62 13.18
CA ASN A 61 1.77 1.01 13.95
C ASN A 61 0.89 -0.22 13.97
N GLN A 62 0.75 -0.84 15.13
CA GLN A 62 -0.03 -2.05 15.30
C GLN A 62 -1.48 -1.67 15.01
N GLY A 63 -1.85 -1.75 13.74
CA GLY A 63 -3.15 -1.35 13.26
C GLY A 63 -3.70 -2.35 12.27
N HIS A 64 -5.01 -2.40 12.23
CA HIS A 64 -5.74 -3.15 11.23
C HIS A 64 -6.03 -2.26 10.03
N GLU A 65 -5.64 -2.72 8.86
CA GLU A 65 -5.88 -2.02 7.61
C GLU A 65 -7.30 -2.29 7.13
N ILE A 66 -8.03 -1.22 6.85
CA ILE A 66 -9.36 -1.29 6.26
C ILE A 66 -9.23 -1.06 4.76
N THR A 67 -9.62 -2.05 3.99
CA THR A 67 -9.51 -2.05 2.53
C THR A 67 -10.85 -1.84 1.86
N ALA A 68 -10.82 -1.34 0.63
CA ALA A 68 -12.02 -1.16 -0.19
C ALA A 68 -12.60 -2.51 -0.60
N PRO A 69 -13.89 -2.76 -0.33
CA PRO A 69 -14.56 -4.01 -0.72
C PRO A 69 -15.06 -4.00 -2.17
N LEU A 70 -14.95 -2.88 -2.87
CA LEU A 70 -15.40 -2.70 -4.26
C LEU A 70 -14.66 -1.55 -4.94
N VAL A 71 -14.76 -1.50 -6.25
CA VAL A 71 -14.22 -0.41 -7.07
C VAL A 71 -15.19 0.76 -7.07
N GLY A 72 -14.70 1.97 -6.85
CA GLY A 72 -15.52 3.17 -6.90
C GLY A 72 -14.78 4.43 -6.51
N THR A 73 -15.51 5.50 -6.27
CA THR A 73 -14.98 6.78 -5.81
C THR A 73 -15.14 6.91 -4.30
N PHE A 74 -14.04 7.23 -3.63
CA PHE A 74 -13.99 7.40 -2.19
C PHE A 74 -14.54 8.76 -1.77
N HIS A 75 -15.43 8.75 -0.78
CA HIS A 75 -15.98 9.94 -0.14
C HIS A 75 -15.81 9.87 1.37
N GLN A 76 -15.15 10.87 1.94
CA GLN A 76 -14.97 10.98 3.40
C GLN A 76 -16.24 11.48 4.11
N ALA A 77 -17.11 12.14 3.38
CA ALA A 77 -18.32 12.78 3.90
C ALA A 77 -19.55 12.37 3.08
N PRO A 78 -20.77 12.51 3.64
CA PRO A 78 -21.99 12.10 2.93
C PRO A 78 -22.32 12.98 1.71
N TYR A 79 -21.81 14.19 1.68
CA TYR A 79 -21.98 15.13 0.57
C TYR A 79 -20.92 16.23 0.65
N LYS A 80 -20.76 16.97 -0.44
CA LYS A 80 -19.83 18.10 -0.52
C LYS A 80 -20.10 19.10 0.60
N ASP A 81 -19.06 19.58 1.24
CA ASP A 81 -19.08 20.51 2.38
C ASP A 81 -19.62 19.93 3.71
N ALA A 82 -19.93 18.65 3.76
CA ALA A 82 -20.24 17.96 5.00
C ALA A 82 -18.98 17.63 5.81
N LYS A 83 -19.18 17.43 7.12
CA LYS A 83 -18.09 16.96 7.98
C LYS A 83 -17.72 15.52 7.62
N PRO A 84 -16.40 15.17 7.61
CA PRO A 84 -15.98 13.79 7.46
C PRO A 84 -16.59 12.89 8.53
N PHE A 85 -16.87 11.65 8.18
CA PHE A 85 -17.37 10.66 9.14
C PHE A 85 -16.38 10.40 10.27
N VAL A 86 -15.08 10.42 9.95
CA VAL A 86 -13.98 10.20 10.90
C VAL A 86 -12.82 11.13 10.58
N ALA A 87 -12.02 11.41 11.61
CA ALA A 87 -10.80 12.18 11.51
C ALA A 87 -9.61 11.40 12.03
N LEU A 88 -8.39 11.83 11.65
CA LEU A 88 -7.14 11.27 12.16
C LEU A 88 -7.11 11.37 13.70
N GLY A 89 -6.78 10.28 14.37
CA GLY A 89 -6.75 10.21 15.83
C GLY A 89 -8.11 10.03 16.51
N GLN A 90 -9.18 9.94 15.75
CA GLN A 90 -10.54 9.72 16.30
C GLN A 90 -10.72 8.25 16.67
N LYS A 91 -11.36 8.00 17.81
CA LYS A 91 -11.79 6.67 18.21
C LYS A 91 -13.03 6.25 17.43
N VAL A 92 -13.02 5.04 16.93
CA VAL A 92 -14.11 4.42 16.19
C VAL A 92 -14.52 3.10 16.86
N LYS A 93 -15.78 2.75 16.70
CA LYS A 93 -16.32 1.47 17.17
C LYS A 93 -16.67 0.57 16.00
N LYS A 94 -16.68 -0.73 16.25
CA LYS A 94 -17.17 -1.72 15.30
C LYS A 94 -18.58 -1.34 14.81
N GLY A 95 -18.75 -1.32 13.50
CA GLY A 95 -20.00 -0.91 12.85
C GLY A 95 -20.14 0.60 12.64
N GLN A 96 -19.21 1.40 13.12
CA GLN A 96 -19.21 2.84 12.86
C GLN A 96 -18.86 3.13 11.41
N LYS A 97 -19.62 4.03 10.77
CA LYS A 97 -19.38 4.47 9.39
C LYS A 97 -18.06 5.22 9.28
N LEU A 98 -17.22 4.78 8.36
CA LEU A 98 -15.90 5.38 8.10
C LEU A 98 -15.89 6.25 6.84
N CYS A 99 -16.50 5.76 5.78
CA CYS A 99 -16.52 6.43 4.49
C CYS A 99 -17.67 5.89 3.63
N ILE A 100 -17.79 6.48 2.43
CA ILE A 100 -18.68 6.00 1.38
C ILE A 100 -17.84 5.73 0.14
N ILE A 101 -18.14 4.65 -0.56
CA ILE A 101 -17.61 4.38 -1.90
C ILE A 101 -18.78 4.44 -2.88
N GLU A 102 -18.73 5.42 -3.77
CA GLU A 102 -19.69 5.55 -4.86
C GLU A 102 -19.29 4.64 -6.04
N ALA A 103 -20.12 3.68 -6.35
CA ALA A 103 -19.95 2.80 -7.48
C ALA A 103 -21.25 2.71 -8.27
N MET A 104 -21.20 2.94 -9.57
CA MET A 104 -22.39 2.89 -10.47
C MET A 104 -23.56 3.73 -9.95
N LYS A 105 -23.29 4.94 -9.45
CA LYS A 105 -24.27 5.86 -8.82
C LYS A 105 -24.96 5.32 -7.55
N VAL A 106 -24.40 4.30 -6.95
CA VAL A 106 -24.82 3.74 -5.67
C VAL A 106 -23.82 4.08 -4.59
N MET A 107 -24.31 4.66 -3.50
CA MET A 107 -23.50 5.00 -2.33
C MET A 107 -23.39 3.78 -1.42
N ASN A 108 -22.20 3.21 -1.32
CA ASN A 108 -21.91 2.06 -0.47
C ASN A 108 -21.19 2.55 0.80
N GLU A 109 -21.82 2.35 1.95
CA GLU A 109 -21.27 2.73 3.24
C GLU A 109 -20.25 1.70 3.72
N ILE A 110 -19.06 2.17 4.09
CA ILE A 110 -18.00 1.33 4.64
C ILE A 110 -17.94 1.57 6.15
N THR A 111 -18.08 0.50 6.90
CA THR A 111 -18.06 0.53 8.36
C THR A 111 -16.81 -0.12 8.92
N SER A 112 -16.41 0.29 10.13
CA SER A 112 -15.28 -0.34 10.82
C SER A 112 -15.64 -1.75 11.29
N PRO A 113 -14.84 -2.77 10.96
CA PRO A 113 -15.00 -4.11 11.50
C PRO A 113 -14.41 -4.26 12.92
N TYR A 114 -13.72 -3.24 13.41
CA TYR A 114 -13.01 -3.24 14.70
C TYR A 114 -13.27 -1.98 15.50
N ASP A 115 -13.12 -2.09 16.81
CA ASP A 115 -12.97 -0.94 17.69
C ASP A 115 -11.54 -0.47 17.66
N GLY A 116 -11.28 0.82 17.71
CA GLY A 116 -9.92 1.35 17.72
C GLY A 116 -9.85 2.84 17.42
N THR A 117 -8.66 3.30 17.11
CA THR A 117 -8.37 4.70 16.77
C THR A 117 -7.88 4.78 15.33
N ILE A 118 -8.32 5.78 14.58
CA ILE A 118 -7.82 6.07 13.23
C ILE A 118 -6.38 6.54 13.32
N LEU A 119 -5.46 5.68 12.92
CA LEU A 119 -4.02 6.00 12.91
C LEU A 119 -3.61 6.72 11.63
N GLU A 120 -4.19 6.35 10.50
CA GLU A 120 -3.90 6.94 9.21
C GLU A 120 -5.11 6.86 8.28
N ILE A 121 -5.26 7.86 7.43
CA ILE A 121 -6.24 7.91 6.35
C ILE A 121 -5.48 7.86 5.04
N LEU A 122 -5.59 6.75 4.31
CA LEU A 122 -4.79 6.45 3.12
C LEU A 122 -5.45 6.88 1.82
N ALA A 123 -6.75 7.16 1.83
CA ALA A 123 -7.50 7.65 0.69
C ALA A 123 -7.99 9.09 0.90
N LYS A 124 -8.12 9.84 -0.17
CA LYS A 124 -8.58 11.23 -0.17
C LYS A 124 -9.96 11.35 -0.80
N GLU A 125 -10.66 12.44 -0.50
CA GLU A 125 -11.95 12.77 -1.12
C GLU A 125 -11.83 12.77 -2.65
N ASN A 126 -12.78 12.10 -3.31
CA ASN A 126 -12.85 11.90 -4.76
C ASN A 126 -11.75 11.00 -5.36
N ASP A 127 -10.99 10.28 -4.55
CA ASP A 127 -10.05 9.28 -5.07
C ASP A 127 -10.81 8.09 -5.67
N VAL A 128 -10.32 7.61 -6.81
CA VAL A 128 -10.76 6.33 -7.36
C VAL A 128 -10.02 5.21 -6.63
N VAL A 129 -10.78 4.35 -5.97
CA VAL A 129 -10.26 3.21 -5.24
C VAL A 129 -10.63 1.89 -5.91
N GLU A 130 -9.71 0.95 -5.85
CA GLU A 130 -9.89 -0.39 -6.37
C GLU A 130 -10.17 -1.38 -5.24
N PHE A 131 -10.68 -2.55 -5.58
CA PHE A 131 -10.86 -3.64 -4.62
C PHE A 131 -9.54 -3.97 -3.91
N GLY A 132 -9.58 -3.99 -2.58
CA GLY A 132 -8.41 -4.27 -1.75
C GLY A 132 -7.47 -3.08 -1.52
N LYS A 133 -7.77 -1.90 -2.09
CA LYS A 133 -6.97 -0.69 -1.79
C LYS A 133 -7.13 -0.28 -0.33
N PRO A 134 -6.03 -0.06 0.40
CA PRO A 134 -6.09 0.43 1.78
C PRO A 134 -6.73 1.81 1.86
N LEU A 135 -7.68 1.96 2.79
CA LEU A 135 -8.41 3.21 3.01
C LEU A 135 -8.04 3.86 4.35
N PHE A 136 -8.01 3.06 5.40
CA PHE A 136 -7.71 3.49 6.77
C PHE A 136 -6.80 2.50 7.46
N LEU A 137 -6.05 3.00 8.42
CA LEU A 137 -5.34 2.20 9.40
C LEU A 137 -5.95 2.47 10.78
N ILE A 138 -6.45 1.43 11.41
CA ILE A 138 -7.09 1.50 12.74
C ILE A 138 -6.24 0.73 13.73
N GLY A 139 -5.84 1.38 14.79
CA GLY A 139 -5.09 0.77 15.89
C GLY A 139 -5.83 0.87 17.23
N ASP A 140 -5.32 0.16 18.22
CA ASP A 140 -5.84 0.19 19.58
C ASP A 140 -5.58 1.52 20.30
#